data_bce5bd0317c844d303beaafbdf647e61
#
_entry.id   bce5bd0317c844d303beaafbdf647e61
#
_cell.length_a   1.000
_cell.length_b   1.000
_cell.length_c   1.000
_cell.angle_alpha   90.00
_cell.angle_beta   90.00
_cell.angle_gamma   90.00
#
_symmetry.space_group_name_H-M   'P 1'
#
loop_
_entity.id
_entity.type
_entity.pdbx_description
1 polymer ?
#
loop_
_entity_poly.entity_id
_entity_poly.type
_entity_poly.pdbx_seq_one_letter_code
_entity_poly.pdbx_strand_id
1 'polypeptide(L)'
;HRFVLRRPTAQVQIGLAYPDVGPEDPGFYAARLALEVLSGGMSSRLFTEVREKRGLVYAVSAFPAGVKGQGLLMAYAGTTKERAGETLEVLRAEVERLAEGVTEEELSRAKVGLKTALVMADESIRSRAASMARDLYMLGRVRSLSEIEAAIEGTSLEAVNAFLRAHPYRDPWVGLLGEVEDV
;
A
#
# COMPACT_ATOMS: atom_id res chain seq x y z
N HIS A 1 8.86 10.95 12.30
CA HIS A 1 10.24 10.43 12.45
C HIS A 1 10.91 10.36 11.09
N ARG A 2 12.18 10.81 10.98
CA ARG A 2 12.91 10.84 9.70
C ARG A 2 14.28 10.20 9.85
N PHE A 3 14.66 9.37 8.88
CA PHE A 3 15.95 8.73 8.77
C PHE A 3 16.53 9.01 7.37
N VAL A 4 17.78 9.49 7.30
CA VAL A 4 18.48 9.79 6.05
C VAL A 4 19.79 9.03 5.99
N LEU A 5 19.95 8.18 4.97
CA LEU A 5 21.19 7.48 4.67
C LEU A 5 21.81 8.07 3.39
N ARG A 6 22.84 8.90 3.55
CA ARG A 6 23.54 9.50 2.41
C ARG A 6 24.46 8.48 1.75
N ARG A 7 24.25 8.24 0.47
CA ARG A 7 25.07 7.36 -0.38
C ARG A 7 25.19 7.97 -1.79
N PRO A 8 26.34 7.81 -2.47
CA PRO A 8 26.52 8.26 -3.85
C PRO A 8 25.79 7.31 -4.81
N THR A 9 24.48 7.47 -4.93
CA THR A 9 23.62 6.67 -5.81
C THR A 9 22.98 7.55 -6.86
N ALA A 10 22.80 7.02 -8.08
CA ALA A 10 22.16 7.75 -9.18
C ALA A 10 20.67 8.07 -8.92
N GLN A 11 20.06 7.38 -7.97
CA GLN A 11 18.67 7.58 -7.59
C GLN A 11 18.54 7.81 -6.09
N VAL A 12 17.55 8.59 -5.72
CA VAL A 12 17.06 8.72 -4.34
C VAL A 12 15.90 7.76 -4.14
N GLN A 13 16.01 6.94 -3.09
CA GLN A 13 14.97 6.03 -2.66
C GLN A 13 14.22 6.68 -1.51
N ILE A 14 12.90 6.76 -1.61
CA ILE A 14 11.99 7.34 -0.62
C ILE A 14 11.11 6.23 -0.09
N GLY A 15 11.08 6.05 1.22
CA GLY A 15 10.19 5.13 1.92
C GLY A 15 9.35 5.86 2.95
N LEU A 16 8.05 5.62 2.95
CA LEU A 16 7.13 6.06 3.99
C LEU A 16 6.53 4.83 4.68
N ALA A 17 6.42 4.86 6.00
CA ALA A 17 5.76 3.81 6.75
C ALA A 17 4.70 4.44 7.66
N TYR A 18 3.48 3.94 7.56
CA TYR A 18 2.35 4.34 8.38
C TYR A 18 1.86 3.15 9.21
N PRO A 19 1.38 3.36 10.44
CA PRO A 19 0.63 2.33 11.15
C PRO A 19 -0.58 1.87 10.34
N ASP A 20 -0.83 0.58 10.34
CA ASP A 20 -1.98 -0.03 9.67
C ASP A 20 -2.43 -1.26 10.45
N VAL A 21 -3.48 -1.92 9.98
CA VAL A 21 -4.06 -3.09 10.63
C VAL A 21 -3.51 -4.40 10.07
N GLY A 22 -3.43 -5.42 10.92
CA GLY A 22 -3.07 -6.79 10.54
C GLY A 22 -4.28 -7.61 10.10
N PRO A 23 -4.05 -8.84 9.58
CA PRO A 23 -5.13 -9.70 9.08
C PRO A 23 -6.09 -10.21 10.16
N GLU A 24 -5.78 -10.03 11.43
CA GLU A 24 -6.63 -10.30 12.59
C GLU A 24 -7.67 -9.20 12.85
N ASP A 25 -7.49 -8.02 12.27
CA ASP A 25 -8.38 -6.88 12.47
C ASP A 25 -9.62 -6.96 11.57
N PRO A 26 -10.82 -6.64 12.07
CA PRO A 26 -12.04 -6.59 11.24
C PRO A 26 -11.96 -5.63 10.04
N GLY A 27 -11.17 -4.56 10.14
CA GLY A 27 -10.94 -3.57 9.08
C GLY A 27 -9.93 -4.00 8.03
N PHE A 28 -9.31 -5.18 8.16
CA PHE A 28 -8.22 -5.61 7.27
C PHE A 28 -8.57 -5.54 5.78
N TYR A 29 -9.72 -6.05 5.36
CA TYR A 29 -10.10 -6.04 3.96
C TYR A 29 -10.45 -4.64 3.46
N ALA A 30 -10.98 -3.76 4.32
CA ALA A 30 -11.15 -2.35 3.99
C ALA A 30 -9.80 -1.65 3.75
N ALA A 31 -8.82 -1.88 4.63
CA ALA A 31 -7.45 -1.40 4.44
C ALA A 31 -6.81 -1.95 3.16
N ARG A 32 -6.98 -3.24 2.87
CA ARG A 32 -6.45 -3.88 1.65
C ARG A 32 -7.04 -3.31 0.37
N LEU A 33 -8.35 -3.04 0.35
CA LEU A 33 -9.03 -2.42 -0.80
C LEU A 33 -8.61 -0.96 -0.98
N ALA A 34 -8.47 -0.20 0.11
CA ALA A 34 -7.95 1.16 0.04
C ALA A 34 -6.50 1.20 -0.50
N LEU A 35 -5.67 0.25 -0.07
CA LEU A 35 -4.30 0.10 -0.58
C LEU A 35 -4.27 -0.27 -2.07
N GLU A 36 -5.20 -1.11 -2.53
CA GLU A 36 -5.34 -1.46 -3.95
C GLU A 36 -5.76 -0.24 -4.78
N VAL A 37 -6.66 0.60 -4.29
CA VAL A 37 -7.00 1.90 -4.92
C VAL A 37 -5.76 2.79 -5.01
N LEU A 38 -4.96 2.83 -3.94
CA LEU A 38 -3.74 3.64 -3.89
C LEU A 38 -2.66 3.16 -4.87
N SER A 39 -2.44 1.83 -4.98
CA SER A 39 -1.28 1.26 -5.66
C SER A 39 -1.54 -0.05 -6.45
N GLY A 40 -2.78 -0.40 -6.76
CA GLY A 40 -3.16 -1.64 -7.43
C GLY A 40 -3.04 -1.61 -8.95
N GLY A 41 -1.95 -1.08 -9.52
CA GLY A 41 -1.72 -1.11 -10.96
C GLY A 41 -1.72 0.26 -11.64
N MET A 42 -1.81 0.28 -12.98
CA MET A 42 -1.63 1.50 -13.78
C MET A 42 -2.73 2.55 -13.63
N SER A 43 -3.92 2.17 -13.18
CA SER A 43 -5.02 3.10 -12.89
C SER A 43 -5.12 3.51 -11.42
N SER A 44 -4.15 3.11 -10.60
CA SER A 44 -4.08 3.50 -9.18
C SER A 44 -3.69 4.96 -9.00
N ARG A 45 -4.03 5.53 -7.85
CA ARG A 45 -3.77 6.94 -7.54
C ARG A 45 -2.28 7.29 -7.62
N LEU A 46 -1.40 6.47 -7.02
CA LEU A 46 0.05 6.72 -7.07
C LEU A 46 0.61 6.66 -8.49
N PHE A 47 0.21 5.68 -9.29
CA PHE A 47 0.68 5.58 -10.66
C PHE A 47 0.25 6.80 -11.48
N THR A 48 -1.02 7.16 -11.40
CA THR A 48 -1.58 8.29 -12.17
C THR A 48 -1.01 9.63 -11.70
N GLU A 49 -0.99 9.90 -10.39
CA GLU A 49 -0.65 11.23 -9.88
C GLU A 49 0.86 11.47 -9.83
N VAL A 50 1.66 10.47 -9.46
CA VAL A 50 3.10 10.62 -9.24
C VAL A 50 3.88 10.33 -10.52
N ARG A 51 3.50 9.28 -11.26
CA ARG A 51 4.25 8.82 -12.42
C ARG A 51 3.73 9.42 -13.73
N GLU A 52 2.43 9.31 -14.04
CA GLU A 52 1.91 9.77 -15.35
C GLU A 52 1.79 11.29 -15.42
N LYS A 53 1.08 11.90 -14.47
CA LYS A 53 0.79 13.35 -14.54
C LYS A 53 2.01 14.22 -14.27
N ARG A 54 2.87 13.80 -13.32
CA ARG A 54 4.02 14.62 -12.89
C ARG A 54 5.37 14.12 -13.38
N GLY A 55 5.46 12.86 -13.82
CA GLY A 55 6.71 12.27 -14.29
C GLY A 55 7.83 12.23 -13.25
N LEU A 56 7.48 12.21 -11.97
CA LEU A 56 8.44 12.38 -10.87
C LEU A 56 9.31 11.15 -10.63
N VAL A 57 8.83 9.96 -10.98
CA VAL A 57 9.40 8.69 -10.54
C VAL A 57 9.58 7.67 -11.67
N TYR A 58 10.57 6.81 -11.53
CA TYR A 58 10.70 5.59 -12.33
C TYR A 58 9.81 4.47 -11.79
N ALA A 59 9.71 4.38 -10.46
CA ALA A 59 8.90 3.41 -9.77
C ALA A 59 8.20 4.06 -8.58
N VAL A 60 6.95 3.71 -8.38
CA VAL A 60 6.15 4.07 -7.22
C VAL A 60 5.24 2.91 -6.87
N SER A 61 5.14 2.60 -5.60
CA SER A 61 4.27 1.55 -5.10
C SER A 61 3.91 1.76 -3.63
N ALA A 62 2.80 1.17 -3.21
CA ALA A 62 2.51 0.98 -1.81
C ALA A 62 2.12 -0.49 -1.58
N PHE A 63 2.50 -1.03 -0.44
CA PHE A 63 2.30 -2.43 -0.10
C PHE A 63 2.13 -2.61 1.41
N PRO A 64 1.42 -3.67 1.84
CA PRO A 64 1.28 -3.96 3.26
C PRO A 64 2.54 -4.64 3.78
N ALA A 65 2.91 -4.30 5.00
CA ALA A 65 3.97 -4.96 5.75
C ALA A 65 3.48 -5.19 7.18
N GLY A 66 4.31 -5.81 8.00
CA GLY A 66 4.01 -5.98 9.42
C GLY A 66 4.35 -7.35 9.95
N VAL A 67 4.14 -7.48 11.25
CA VAL A 67 4.28 -8.69 12.03
C VAL A 67 2.98 -8.96 12.78
N LYS A 68 2.87 -10.11 13.44
CA LYS A 68 1.69 -10.45 14.24
C LYS A 68 1.37 -9.35 15.26
N GLY A 69 0.13 -8.89 15.25
CA GLY A 69 -0.36 -7.81 16.11
C GLY A 69 -0.02 -6.39 15.66
N GLN A 70 0.72 -6.22 14.54
CA GLN A 70 1.09 -4.89 14.05
C GLN A 70 1.17 -4.85 12.52
N GLY A 71 0.24 -4.12 11.90
CA GLY A 71 0.24 -3.84 10.47
C GLY A 71 0.95 -2.53 10.13
N LEU A 72 1.47 -2.44 8.92
CA LEU A 72 2.06 -1.25 8.34
C LEU A 72 1.62 -1.10 6.87
N LEU A 73 1.33 0.13 6.46
CA LEU A 73 1.32 0.54 5.07
C LEU A 73 2.69 1.12 4.73
N MET A 74 3.36 0.52 3.76
CA MET A 74 4.63 1.02 3.25
C MET A 74 4.41 1.64 1.88
N ALA A 75 4.87 2.87 1.67
CA ALA A 75 4.90 3.50 0.35
C ALA A 75 6.36 3.75 -0.05
N TYR A 76 6.65 3.56 -1.33
CA TYR A 76 7.99 3.63 -1.88
C TYR A 76 7.98 4.41 -3.19
N ALA A 77 9.03 5.22 -3.41
CA ALA A 77 9.29 5.87 -4.68
C ALA A 77 10.79 5.93 -4.97
N GLY A 78 11.16 5.70 -6.24
CA GLY A 78 12.50 5.90 -6.77
C GLY A 78 12.54 7.08 -7.74
N THR A 79 13.37 8.09 -7.45
CA THR A 79 13.40 9.35 -8.18
C THR A 79 14.83 9.87 -8.36
N THR A 80 15.00 11.04 -8.98
CA THR A 80 16.29 11.74 -9.06
C THR A 80 16.49 12.66 -7.85
N LYS A 81 17.73 13.11 -7.62
CA LYS A 81 18.08 14.03 -6.54
C LYS A 81 17.23 15.32 -6.60
N GLU A 82 17.12 15.90 -7.79
CA GLU A 82 16.44 17.18 -8.02
C GLU A 82 14.94 17.12 -7.75
N ARG A 83 14.35 15.93 -7.91
CA ARG A 83 12.89 15.70 -7.74
C ARG A 83 12.53 15.10 -6.38
N ALA A 84 13.52 14.79 -5.53
CA ALA A 84 13.30 14.04 -4.30
C ALA A 84 12.33 14.76 -3.33
N GLY A 85 12.46 16.09 -3.17
CA GLY A 85 11.56 16.88 -2.33
C GLY A 85 10.12 16.83 -2.81
N GLU A 86 9.88 17.20 -4.07
CA GLU A 86 8.54 17.16 -4.67
C GLU A 86 7.94 15.74 -4.65
N THR A 87 8.77 14.72 -4.95
CA THR A 87 8.31 13.33 -4.90
C THR A 87 7.85 12.92 -3.51
N LEU A 88 8.61 13.29 -2.47
CA LEU A 88 8.24 13.01 -1.08
C LEU A 88 6.91 13.67 -0.70
N GLU A 89 6.75 14.95 -1.05
CA GLU A 89 5.52 15.70 -0.75
C GLU A 89 4.31 15.10 -1.46
N VAL A 90 4.42 14.81 -2.76
CA VAL A 90 3.31 14.24 -3.55
C VAL A 90 2.99 12.83 -3.09
N LEU A 91 4.01 11.98 -2.85
CA LEU A 91 3.79 10.62 -2.34
C LEU A 91 3.05 10.62 -1.00
N ARG A 92 3.47 11.49 -0.09
CA ARG A 92 2.83 11.67 1.21
C ARG A 92 1.39 12.16 1.07
N ALA A 93 1.17 13.21 0.28
CA ALA A 93 -0.15 13.78 0.05
C ALA A 93 -1.14 12.75 -0.52
N GLU A 94 -0.71 11.90 -1.46
CA GLU A 94 -1.57 10.88 -2.05
C GLU A 94 -1.96 9.78 -1.05
N VAL A 95 -1.06 9.37 -0.15
CA VAL A 95 -1.39 8.43 0.93
C VAL A 95 -2.37 9.07 1.91
N GLU A 96 -2.09 10.29 2.36
CA GLU A 96 -2.94 11.00 3.33
C GLU A 96 -4.31 11.35 2.76
N ARG A 97 -4.42 11.57 1.44
CA ARG A 97 -5.68 11.81 0.72
C ARG A 97 -6.63 10.61 0.73
N LEU A 98 -6.18 9.40 1.09
CA LEU A 98 -7.09 8.28 1.33
C LEU A 98 -8.15 8.59 2.40
N ALA A 99 -7.85 9.48 3.35
CA ALA A 99 -8.80 9.92 4.37
C ALA A 99 -10.06 10.62 3.80
N GLU A 100 -9.99 11.15 2.58
CA GLU A 100 -11.13 11.72 1.85
C GLU A 100 -12.10 10.63 1.36
N GLY A 101 -11.67 9.37 1.41
CA GLY A 101 -12.42 8.21 0.95
C GLY A 101 -12.07 7.78 -0.47
N VAL A 102 -12.73 6.70 -0.89
CA VAL A 102 -12.64 6.13 -2.25
C VAL A 102 -14.01 6.17 -2.91
N THR A 103 -14.04 6.16 -4.23
CA THR A 103 -15.29 6.13 -5.00
C THR A 103 -15.72 4.69 -5.28
N GLU A 104 -17.00 4.50 -5.68
CA GLU A 104 -17.54 3.19 -6.07
C GLU A 104 -16.77 2.59 -7.24
N GLU A 105 -16.38 3.44 -8.20
CA GLU A 105 -15.62 2.99 -9.37
C GLU A 105 -14.20 2.52 -8.97
N GLU A 106 -13.52 3.25 -8.08
CA GLU A 106 -12.22 2.83 -7.55
C GLU A 106 -12.32 1.52 -6.77
N LEU A 107 -13.35 1.38 -5.93
CA LEU A 107 -13.58 0.16 -5.16
C LEU A 107 -13.86 -1.03 -6.07
N SER A 108 -14.70 -0.87 -7.09
CA SER A 108 -15.00 -1.92 -8.05
C SER A 108 -13.73 -2.42 -8.76
N ARG A 109 -12.89 -1.50 -9.23
CA ARG A 109 -11.58 -1.86 -9.84
C ARG A 109 -10.66 -2.57 -8.83
N ALA A 110 -10.60 -2.08 -7.59
CA ALA A 110 -9.78 -2.67 -6.54
C ALA A 110 -10.20 -4.10 -6.20
N LYS A 111 -11.50 -4.37 -6.13
CA LYS A 111 -12.02 -5.73 -5.92
C LYS A 111 -11.59 -6.68 -7.05
N VAL A 112 -11.70 -6.25 -8.29
CA VAL A 112 -11.26 -7.03 -9.45
C VAL A 112 -9.75 -7.29 -9.38
N GLY A 113 -8.96 -6.26 -9.09
CA GLY A 113 -7.50 -6.36 -8.97
C GLY A 113 -7.06 -7.36 -7.90
N LEU A 114 -7.60 -7.24 -6.69
CA LEU A 114 -7.28 -8.15 -5.58
C LEU A 114 -7.69 -9.59 -5.86
N LYS A 115 -8.89 -9.82 -6.43
CA LYS A 115 -9.33 -11.18 -6.80
C LYS A 115 -8.47 -11.78 -7.89
N THR A 116 -8.10 -11.01 -8.90
CA THR A 116 -7.19 -11.46 -9.96
C THR A 116 -5.81 -11.84 -9.37
N ALA A 117 -5.23 -10.99 -8.53
CA ALA A 117 -3.95 -11.27 -7.88
C ALA A 117 -4.03 -12.53 -6.99
N LEU A 118 -5.16 -12.74 -6.32
CA LEU A 118 -5.41 -13.91 -5.48
C LEU A 118 -5.40 -15.20 -6.30
N VAL A 119 -6.12 -15.24 -7.44
CA VAL A 119 -6.17 -16.40 -8.34
C VAL A 119 -4.79 -16.69 -8.93
N MET A 120 -4.09 -15.67 -9.44
CA MET A 120 -2.74 -15.82 -9.99
C MET A 120 -1.73 -16.32 -8.95
N ALA A 121 -1.85 -15.86 -7.70
CA ALA A 121 -0.99 -16.32 -6.62
C ALA A 121 -1.24 -17.79 -6.26
N ASP A 122 -2.47 -18.28 -6.38
CA ASP A 122 -2.83 -19.67 -6.08
C ASP A 122 -2.29 -20.67 -7.12
N GLU A 123 -2.06 -20.24 -8.36
CA GLU A 123 -1.41 -21.05 -9.41
C GLU A 123 0.07 -21.34 -9.10
N SER A 124 0.71 -20.52 -8.27
CA SER A 124 2.10 -20.70 -7.86
C SER A 124 2.22 -21.48 -6.56
N ILE A 125 2.77 -22.67 -6.59
CA ILE A 125 3.02 -23.51 -5.39
C ILE A 125 3.81 -22.73 -4.34
N ARG A 126 4.81 -21.95 -4.75
CA ARG A 126 5.63 -21.12 -3.85
C ARG A 126 4.78 -20.04 -3.18
N SER A 127 3.99 -19.30 -3.95
CA SER A 127 3.14 -18.23 -3.44
C SER A 127 2.07 -18.77 -2.49
N ARG A 128 1.48 -19.91 -2.84
CA ARG A 128 0.50 -20.60 -2.01
C ARG A 128 1.11 -21.06 -0.68
N ALA A 129 2.27 -21.71 -0.70
CA ALA A 129 2.96 -22.11 0.52
C ALA A 129 3.31 -20.92 1.42
N ALA A 130 3.81 -19.81 0.83
CA ALA A 130 4.12 -18.59 1.57
C ALA A 130 2.86 -17.94 2.18
N SER A 131 1.74 -17.92 1.45
CA SER A 131 0.46 -17.41 1.95
C SER A 131 -0.06 -18.24 3.13
N MET A 132 -0.04 -19.58 3.01
CA MET A 132 -0.44 -20.50 4.09
C MET A 132 0.43 -20.34 5.33
N ALA A 133 1.75 -20.23 5.16
CA ALA A 133 2.68 -20.02 6.27
C ALA A 133 2.43 -18.65 6.96
N ARG A 134 2.17 -17.60 6.19
CA ARG A 134 1.80 -16.30 6.72
C ARG A 134 0.48 -16.34 7.50
N ASP A 135 -0.54 -16.97 6.95
CA ASP A 135 -1.84 -17.12 7.61
C ASP A 135 -1.71 -17.89 8.94
N LEU A 136 -0.95 -18.99 8.93
CA LEU A 136 -0.70 -19.76 10.15
C LEU A 136 0.04 -18.93 11.21
N TYR A 137 1.04 -18.15 10.80
CA TYR A 137 1.78 -17.26 11.69
C TYR A 137 0.91 -16.14 12.25
N MET A 138 0.14 -15.47 11.40
CA MET A 138 -0.63 -14.28 11.77
C MET A 138 -1.93 -14.63 12.48
N LEU A 139 -2.66 -15.64 11.98
CA LEU A 139 -4.03 -15.98 12.41
C LEU A 139 -4.13 -17.28 13.20
N GLY A 140 -3.08 -18.11 13.25
CA GLY A 140 -3.12 -19.45 13.81
C GLY A 140 -3.91 -20.47 12.97
N ARG A 141 -4.38 -20.08 11.78
CA ARG A 141 -5.12 -20.93 10.84
C ARG A 141 -4.86 -20.49 9.39
N VAL A 142 -5.14 -21.35 8.45
CA VAL A 142 -5.08 -21.04 7.02
C VAL A 142 -6.49 -20.66 6.54
N ARG A 143 -6.61 -19.56 5.83
CA ARG A 143 -7.86 -19.14 5.15
C ARG A 143 -7.98 -19.86 3.82
N SER A 144 -9.18 -20.27 3.46
CA SER A 144 -9.45 -20.77 2.11
C SER A 144 -9.51 -19.61 1.08
N LEU A 145 -9.29 -19.96 -0.18
CA LEU A 145 -9.41 -18.99 -1.28
C LEU A 145 -10.82 -18.37 -1.30
N SER A 146 -11.85 -19.21 -1.18
CA SER A 146 -13.25 -18.77 -1.16
C SER A 146 -13.59 -17.85 0.03
N GLU A 147 -12.97 -18.09 1.19
CA GLU A 147 -13.13 -17.23 2.37
C GLU A 147 -12.55 -15.83 2.09
N ILE A 148 -11.35 -15.76 1.51
CA ILE A 148 -10.70 -14.48 1.18
C ILE A 148 -11.50 -13.75 0.09
N GLU A 149 -11.95 -14.46 -0.93
CA GLU A 149 -12.75 -13.89 -2.02
C GLU A 149 -14.09 -13.34 -1.52
N ALA A 150 -14.79 -14.10 -0.69
CA ALA A 150 -16.05 -13.66 -0.08
C ALA A 150 -15.86 -12.41 0.80
N ALA A 151 -14.76 -12.31 1.54
CA ALA A 151 -14.46 -11.16 2.37
C ALA A 151 -14.15 -9.91 1.52
N ILE A 152 -13.40 -10.05 0.42
CA ILE A 152 -13.15 -8.96 -0.52
C ILE A 152 -14.48 -8.49 -1.13
N GLU A 153 -15.30 -9.40 -1.61
CA GLU A 153 -16.58 -9.08 -2.26
C GLU A 153 -17.56 -8.44 -1.29
N GLY A 154 -17.66 -8.97 -0.08
CA GLY A 154 -18.57 -8.50 0.97
C GLY A 154 -18.21 -7.14 1.57
N THR A 155 -16.99 -6.61 1.32
CA THR A 155 -16.59 -5.30 1.85
C THR A 155 -17.25 -4.18 1.04
N SER A 156 -18.10 -3.39 1.70
CA SER A 156 -18.85 -2.28 1.06
C SER A 156 -18.02 -1.00 0.96
N LEU A 157 -18.46 -0.07 0.09
CA LEU A 157 -17.89 1.28 -0.01
C LEU A 157 -17.94 2.02 1.34
N GLU A 158 -19.06 1.89 2.03
CA GLU A 158 -19.25 2.51 3.34
C GLU A 158 -18.24 1.97 4.37
N ALA A 159 -17.99 0.66 4.38
CA ALA A 159 -17.00 0.03 5.27
C ALA A 159 -15.58 0.53 4.98
N VAL A 160 -15.17 0.64 3.71
CA VAL A 160 -13.87 1.19 3.32
C VAL A 160 -13.75 2.65 3.75
N ASN A 161 -14.74 3.47 3.46
CA ASN A 161 -14.71 4.90 3.79
C ASN A 161 -14.82 5.14 5.30
N ALA A 162 -15.55 4.32 6.04
CA ALA A 162 -15.60 4.37 7.51
C ALA A 162 -14.22 4.02 8.11
N PHE A 163 -13.57 2.97 7.60
CA PHE A 163 -12.21 2.59 8.00
C PHE A 163 -11.23 3.75 7.79
N LEU A 164 -11.20 4.35 6.60
CA LEU A 164 -10.28 5.43 6.25
C LEU A 164 -10.48 6.69 7.11
N ARG A 165 -11.72 6.99 7.51
CA ARG A 165 -12.00 8.09 8.44
C ARG A 165 -11.54 7.78 9.87
N ALA A 166 -11.68 6.53 10.31
CA ALA A 166 -11.28 6.10 11.64
C ALA A 166 -9.74 5.90 11.77
N HIS A 167 -9.08 5.55 10.67
CA HIS A 167 -7.65 5.27 10.62
C HIS A 167 -6.96 6.14 9.54
N PRO A 168 -6.94 7.47 9.69
CA PRO A 168 -6.28 8.33 8.72
C PRO A 168 -4.77 8.12 8.76
N TYR A 169 -4.16 7.87 7.61
CA TYR A 169 -2.71 7.76 7.48
C TYR A 169 -2.07 9.14 7.66
N ARG A 170 -1.35 9.35 8.77
CA ARG A 170 -0.70 10.62 9.12
C ARG A 170 0.64 10.35 9.78
N ASP A 171 1.51 11.36 9.76
CA ASP A 171 2.80 11.37 10.47
C ASP A 171 3.67 10.13 10.22
N PRO A 172 4.03 9.83 8.96
CA PRO A 172 4.80 8.63 8.63
C PRO A 172 6.21 8.66 9.21
N TRP A 173 6.78 7.47 9.39
CA TRP A 173 8.22 7.35 9.40
C TRP A 173 8.73 7.53 7.97
N VAL A 174 9.69 8.44 7.79
CA VAL A 174 10.27 8.78 6.49
C VAL A 174 11.68 8.25 6.42
N GLY A 175 11.98 7.42 5.41
CA GLY A 175 13.31 6.93 5.09
C GLY A 175 13.78 7.47 3.74
N LEU A 176 14.98 8.06 3.70
CA LEU A 176 15.59 8.53 2.47
C LEU A 176 16.96 7.88 2.30
N LEU A 177 17.23 7.34 1.12
CA LEU A 177 18.54 6.78 0.75
C LEU A 177 19.00 7.40 -0.57
N GLY A 178 20.19 7.98 -0.58
CA GLY A 178 20.81 8.55 -1.79
C GLY A 178 21.56 9.84 -1.53
N GLU A 179 21.87 10.57 -2.60
CA GLU A 179 22.35 11.94 -2.53
C GLU A 179 21.17 12.89 -2.26
N VAL A 180 20.83 13.07 -1.00
CA VAL A 180 19.76 13.97 -0.55
C VAL A 180 20.40 15.19 0.10
N GLU A 181 20.07 16.37 -0.38
CA GLU A 181 20.21 17.59 0.39
C GLU A 181 19.06 17.62 1.41
N ASP A 182 19.14 18.46 2.44
CA ASP A 182 18.10 18.50 3.48
C ASP A 182 16.74 18.89 2.84
N VAL A 183 15.90 17.88 2.58
CA VAL A 183 14.55 17.97 2.02
C VAL A 183 13.55 17.94 3.17
#